data_5a5c0027ca7e4a1b410ea4631cf88270
#
_entry.id   5a5c0027ca7e4a1b410ea4631cf88270
#
_cell.length_a   1.000
_cell.length_b   1.000
_cell.length_c   1.000
_cell.angle_alpha   90.00
_cell.angle_beta   90.00
_cell.angle_gamma   90.00
#
_symmetry.space_group_name_H-M   'P 1'
#
loop_
_entity.id
_entity.type
_entity.pdbx_description
1 polymer ?
#
loop_
_entity_poly.entity_id
_entity_poly.type
_entity_poly.pdbx_seq_one_letter_code
_entity_poly.pdbx_strand_id
1 'polypeptide(L)'
;GPYFYLPKLQTHLEARLWNDVFNFSQDKLDVPRGTMKTTILIEHILAAFEMEEMLYELRDHITGLNLGRWDYIFSFIKTFCKYDNMVFPDRAQVNMATHFLTSVAEALVQVCHKRGAHALGGMSTYIPRRDDPDANEQALGQVRRDKEREGSQGFDGAWVAHPGLVPIVQEVFEGAFQGINQLSRIPEVNIAASDLLDVPQGEITEAGVRGNISVTLEYLD
;
A
#
# COMPACT_ATOMS: atom_id res chain seq x y z
N GLY A 1 -7.70 -12.61 -18.90
CA GLY A 1 -6.25 -12.66 -18.98
C GLY A 1 -5.62 -12.79 -17.60
N PRO A 2 -4.31 -13.05 -17.49
CA PRO A 2 -3.63 -13.10 -16.22
C PRO A 2 -3.53 -11.71 -15.60
N TYR A 3 -3.61 -11.67 -14.27
CA TYR A 3 -3.41 -10.48 -13.44
C TYR A 3 -2.15 -10.68 -12.61
N PHE A 4 -1.21 -9.76 -12.74
CA PHE A 4 0.06 -9.78 -12.03
C PHE A 4 0.05 -8.77 -10.89
N TYR A 5 0.90 -9.02 -9.91
CA TYR A 5 1.14 -8.14 -8.79
C TYR A 5 2.65 -7.93 -8.65
N LEU A 6 3.12 -6.69 -8.86
CA LEU A 6 4.55 -6.37 -8.95
C LEU A 6 5.04 -5.77 -7.63
N PRO A 7 5.76 -6.56 -6.80
CA PRO A 7 6.33 -6.07 -5.56
C PRO A 7 7.69 -5.43 -5.76
N LYS A 8 8.12 -4.62 -4.78
CA LYS A 8 9.50 -4.15 -4.58
C LYS A 8 10.07 -3.25 -5.69
N LEU A 9 9.26 -2.70 -6.58
CA LEU A 9 9.74 -1.74 -7.56
C LEU A 9 10.22 -0.47 -6.86
N GLN A 10 11.36 0.06 -7.33
CA GLN A 10 11.96 1.29 -6.80
C GLN A 10 11.88 2.45 -7.78
N THR A 11 11.86 2.15 -9.09
CA THR A 11 11.91 3.17 -10.15
C THR A 11 10.95 2.85 -11.30
N HIS A 12 10.59 3.87 -12.07
CA HIS A 12 9.81 3.71 -13.30
C HIS A 12 10.55 2.88 -14.37
N LEU A 13 11.89 2.78 -14.31
CA LEU A 13 12.66 1.94 -15.23
C LEU A 13 12.39 0.45 -15.02
N GLU A 14 12.15 0.03 -13.79
CA GLU A 14 11.73 -1.34 -13.49
C GLU A 14 10.29 -1.59 -13.98
N ALA A 15 9.41 -0.59 -13.87
CA ALA A 15 8.07 -0.66 -14.46
C ALA A 15 8.13 -0.78 -16.00
N ARG A 16 9.03 -0.05 -16.66
CA ARG A 16 9.30 -0.16 -18.09
C ARG A 16 9.79 -1.56 -18.47
N LEU A 17 10.71 -2.14 -17.70
CA LEU A 17 11.18 -3.51 -17.92
C LEU A 17 10.01 -4.51 -17.87
N TRP A 18 9.10 -4.36 -16.92
CA TRP A 18 7.90 -5.20 -16.85
C TRP A 18 6.95 -5.00 -18.02
N ASN A 19 6.80 -3.77 -18.51
CA ASN A 19 6.05 -3.51 -19.75
C ASN A 19 6.66 -4.26 -20.94
N ASP A 20 7.98 -4.25 -21.08
CA ASP A 20 8.68 -4.97 -22.15
C ASP A 20 8.51 -6.48 -22.02
N VAL A 21 8.58 -7.02 -20.79
CA VAL A 21 8.31 -8.44 -20.49
C VAL A 21 6.86 -8.81 -20.88
N PHE A 22 5.88 -8.00 -20.53
CA PHE A 22 4.48 -8.26 -20.89
C PHE A 22 4.27 -8.22 -22.40
N ASN A 23 4.80 -7.21 -23.08
CA ASN A 23 4.70 -7.10 -24.54
C ASN A 23 5.36 -8.29 -25.25
N PHE A 24 6.59 -8.64 -24.85
CA PHE A 24 7.29 -9.80 -25.39
C PHE A 24 6.52 -11.11 -25.17
N SER A 25 5.97 -11.30 -23.96
CA SER A 25 5.23 -12.51 -23.61
C SER A 25 3.94 -12.63 -24.41
N GLN A 26 3.19 -11.53 -24.55
CA GLN A 26 1.95 -11.50 -25.33
C GLN A 26 2.22 -11.77 -26.81
N ASP A 27 3.25 -11.16 -27.39
CA ASP A 27 3.64 -11.42 -28.77
C ASP A 27 4.05 -12.89 -28.99
N LYS A 28 4.78 -13.52 -28.05
CA LYS A 28 5.18 -14.93 -28.13
C LYS A 28 4.04 -15.92 -27.95
N LEU A 29 3.02 -15.55 -27.19
CA LEU A 29 1.85 -16.39 -26.92
C LEU A 29 0.70 -16.13 -27.88
N ASP A 30 0.87 -15.25 -28.85
CA ASP A 30 -0.17 -14.78 -29.79
C ASP A 30 -1.43 -14.29 -29.04
N VAL A 31 -1.20 -13.51 -27.99
CA VAL A 31 -2.26 -12.89 -27.15
C VAL A 31 -2.24 -11.38 -27.37
N PRO A 32 -3.40 -10.73 -27.58
CA PRO A 32 -3.46 -9.28 -27.80
C PRO A 32 -2.76 -8.49 -26.68
N ARG A 33 -1.97 -7.48 -27.07
CA ARG A 33 -1.32 -6.57 -26.12
C ARG A 33 -2.37 -5.91 -25.21
N GLY A 34 -2.04 -5.72 -23.95
CA GLY A 34 -2.98 -5.23 -22.93
C GLY A 34 -3.89 -6.31 -22.31
N THR A 35 -3.80 -7.57 -22.73
CA THR A 35 -4.52 -8.68 -22.10
C THR A 35 -3.96 -9.03 -20.71
N MET A 36 -2.65 -8.94 -20.53
CA MET A 36 -2.01 -9.07 -19.22
C MET A 36 -2.21 -7.79 -18.44
N LYS A 37 -2.71 -7.90 -17.21
CA LYS A 37 -2.95 -6.77 -16.33
C LYS A 37 -2.10 -6.86 -15.09
N THR A 38 -1.78 -5.71 -14.49
CA THR A 38 -0.93 -5.67 -13.30
C THR A 38 -1.34 -4.57 -12.34
N THR A 39 -1.06 -4.81 -11.06
CA THR A 39 -1.05 -3.81 -9.98
C THR A 39 0.38 -3.69 -9.46
N ILE A 40 0.87 -2.48 -9.23
CA ILE A 40 2.15 -2.24 -8.57
C ILE A 40 1.92 -2.04 -7.07
N LEU A 41 2.74 -2.68 -6.26
CA LEU A 41 2.81 -2.41 -4.82
C LEU A 41 3.81 -1.26 -4.56
N ILE A 42 3.28 -0.11 -4.13
CA ILE A 42 4.10 1.02 -3.67
C ILE A 42 4.50 0.74 -2.22
N GLU A 43 5.66 0.15 -2.09
CA GLU A 43 6.20 -0.33 -0.82
C GLU A 43 7.69 0.02 -0.62
N HIS A 44 8.21 0.92 -1.46
CA HIS A 44 9.56 1.43 -1.34
C HIS A 44 9.54 2.96 -1.36
N ILE A 45 10.32 3.59 -0.47
CA ILE A 45 10.34 5.06 -0.36
C ILE A 45 10.67 5.74 -1.69
N LEU A 46 11.57 5.18 -2.50
CA LEU A 46 11.90 5.75 -3.81
C LEU A 46 10.72 5.69 -4.79
N ALA A 47 9.94 4.61 -4.76
CA ALA A 47 8.77 4.45 -5.62
C ALA A 47 7.70 5.53 -5.39
N ALA A 48 7.59 6.06 -4.16
CA ALA A 48 6.64 7.12 -3.84
C ALA A 48 6.87 8.41 -4.64
N PHE A 49 8.10 8.64 -5.10
CA PHE A 49 8.46 9.82 -5.90
C PHE A 49 8.26 9.63 -7.40
N GLU A 50 8.01 8.39 -7.87
CA GLU A 50 7.90 8.05 -9.29
C GLU A 50 6.59 7.32 -9.64
N MET A 51 5.55 7.48 -8.80
CA MET A 51 4.27 6.78 -9.01
C MET A 51 3.61 7.13 -10.35
N GLU A 52 3.67 8.40 -10.76
CA GLU A 52 3.07 8.86 -12.02
C GLU A 52 3.81 8.30 -13.23
N GLU A 53 5.13 8.27 -13.18
CA GLU A 53 6.00 7.68 -14.20
C GLU A 53 5.80 6.18 -14.31
N MET A 54 5.65 5.47 -13.17
CA MET A 54 5.35 4.03 -13.18
C MET A 54 4.01 3.73 -13.85
N LEU A 55 2.96 4.51 -13.57
CA LEU A 55 1.66 4.39 -14.24
C LEU A 55 1.80 4.61 -15.74
N TYR A 56 2.59 5.60 -16.16
CA TYR A 56 2.82 5.90 -17.58
C TYR A 56 3.53 4.76 -18.30
N GLU A 57 4.58 4.19 -17.71
CA GLU A 57 5.33 3.08 -18.32
C GLU A 57 4.46 1.84 -18.53
N LEU A 58 3.57 1.54 -17.60
CA LEU A 58 2.68 0.39 -17.66
C LEU A 58 1.25 0.71 -18.15
N ARG A 59 1.01 1.87 -18.77
CA ARG A 59 -0.33 2.38 -19.12
C ARG A 59 -1.23 1.40 -19.88
N ASP A 60 -0.67 0.47 -20.67
CA ASP A 60 -1.43 -0.53 -21.42
C ASP A 60 -1.82 -1.74 -20.55
N HIS A 61 -1.17 -1.91 -19.40
CA HIS A 61 -1.28 -3.08 -18.52
C HIS A 61 -1.76 -2.75 -17.12
N ILE A 62 -1.52 -1.53 -16.63
CA ILE A 62 -1.78 -1.15 -15.25
C ILE A 62 -3.27 -1.13 -14.90
N THR A 63 -3.63 -1.67 -13.75
CA THR A 63 -4.96 -1.56 -13.15
C THR A 63 -4.99 -0.59 -11.99
N GLY A 64 -3.88 -0.48 -11.24
CA GLY A 64 -3.80 0.41 -10.10
C GLY A 64 -2.49 0.30 -9.33
N LEU A 65 -2.38 1.12 -8.30
CA LEU A 65 -1.32 1.07 -7.31
C LEU A 65 -1.88 0.62 -5.97
N ASN A 66 -1.11 -0.17 -5.24
CA ASN A 66 -1.46 -0.59 -3.88
C ASN A 66 -0.42 -0.05 -2.88
N LEU A 67 -0.87 0.49 -1.76
CA LEU A 67 0.01 1.01 -0.71
C LEU A 67 0.45 -0.11 0.25
N GLY A 68 1.74 -0.44 0.24
CA GLY A 68 2.34 -1.47 1.09
C GLY A 68 3.02 -0.90 2.34
N ARG A 69 2.26 -0.71 3.43
CA ARG A 69 2.70 0.00 4.65
C ARG A 69 3.99 -0.52 5.28
N TRP A 70 4.06 -1.81 5.55
CA TRP A 70 5.17 -2.38 6.33
C TRP A 70 6.51 -2.30 5.62
N ASP A 71 6.53 -2.69 4.36
CA ASP A 71 7.72 -2.60 3.53
C ASP A 71 8.10 -1.14 3.23
N TYR A 72 7.13 -0.25 3.10
CA TYR A 72 7.37 1.18 2.91
C TYR A 72 8.13 1.78 4.10
N ILE A 73 7.66 1.51 5.33
CA ILE A 73 8.34 1.94 6.56
C ILE A 73 9.75 1.33 6.63
N PHE A 74 9.87 0.02 6.36
CA PHE A 74 11.16 -0.67 6.37
C PHE A 74 12.13 -0.08 5.35
N SER A 75 11.68 0.20 4.13
CA SER A 75 12.51 0.79 3.08
C SER A 75 13.01 2.19 3.46
N PHE A 76 12.16 2.99 4.12
CA PHE A 76 12.54 4.30 4.66
C PHE A 76 13.69 4.14 5.67
N ILE A 77 13.48 3.33 6.70
CA ILE A 77 14.49 3.06 7.73
C ILE A 77 15.78 2.56 7.10
N LYS A 78 15.71 1.60 6.17
CA LYS A 78 16.88 1.04 5.49
C LYS A 78 17.63 2.09 4.67
N THR A 79 16.91 2.91 3.91
CA THR A 79 17.50 3.93 3.03
C THR A 79 18.23 5.00 3.82
N PHE A 80 17.65 5.43 4.95
CA PHE A 80 18.18 6.51 5.76
C PHE A 80 18.91 6.05 7.04
N CYS A 81 19.25 4.77 7.18
CA CYS A 81 19.84 4.19 8.39
C CYS A 81 21.18 4.79 8.86
N LYS A 82 21.83 5.60 8.02
CA LYS A 82 23.09 6.28 8.35
C LYS A 82 22.92 7.75 8.78
N TYR A 83 21.67 8.21 8.87
CA TYR A 83 21.35 9.59 9.24
C TYR A 83 20.73 9.60 10.64
N ASP A 84 21.41 10.23 11.60
CA ASP A 84 20.99 10.24 13.02
C ASP A 84 19.64 10.90 13.26
N ASN A 85 19.22 11.80 12.38
CA ASN A 85 17.94 12.50 12.45
C ASN A 85 16.78 11.73 11.75
N MET A 86 17.02 10.52 11.24
CA MET A 86 16.04 9.68 10.54
C MET A 86 15.69 8.41 11.34
N VAL A 87 15.74 8.51 12.68
CA VAL A 87 15.43 7.38 13.57
C VAL A 87 13.94 7.39 13.93
N PHE A 88 13.31 6.25 13.72
CA PHE A 88 11.87 6.08 14.00
C PHE A 88 11.61 5.71 15.47
N PRO A 89 10.45 6.12 16.02
CA PRO A 89 10.01 5.66 17.33
C PRO A 89 9.59 4.18 17.31
N ASP A 90 9.14 3.67 18.45
CA ASP A 90 8.63 2.30 18.55
C ASP A 90 7.59 2.00 17.47
N ARG A 91 7.70 0.82 16.86
CA ARG A 91 6.84 0.36 15.75
C ARG A 91 5.33 0.55 16.02
N ALA A 92 4.89 0.36 17.27
CA ALA A 92 3.49 0.52 17.66
C ALA A 92 2.95 1.95 17.51
N GLN A 93 3.84 2.96 17.49
CA GLN A 93 3.51 4.36 17.33
C GLN A 93 3.44 4.80 15.86
N VAL A 94 3.96 3.98 14.93
CA VAL A 94 3.98 4.27 13.49
C VAL A 94 2.80 3.60 12.81
N ASN A 95 1.76 4.37 12.57
CA ASN A 95 0.51 3.90 11.96
C ASN A 95 0.05 4.82 10.81
N MET A 96 -1.03 4.46 10.12
CA MET A 96 -1.52 5.20 8.96
C MET A 96 -2.02 6.63 9.26
N ALA A 97 -2.05 7.07 10.52
CA ALA A 97 -2.33 8.44 10.90
C ALA A 97 -1.05 9.30 11.07
N THR A 98 0.15 8.70 10.97
CA THR A 98 1.39 9.48 10.95
C THR A 98 1.50 10.25 9.64
N HIS A 99 2.04 11.47 9.71
CA HIS A 99 2.01 12.43 8.59
C HIS A 99 2.57 11.83 7.29
N PHE A 100 3.77 11.24 7.30
CA PHE A 100 4.38 10.69 6.09
C PHE A 100 3.56 9.55 5.44
N LEU A 101 2.89 8.69 6.24
CA LEU A 101 2.04 7.62 5.72
C LEU A 101 0.69 8.15 5.21
N THR A 102 0.12 9.16 5.86
CA THR A 102 -1.06 9.84 5.35
C THR A 102 -0.73 10.54 4.02
N SER A 103 0.40 11.22 3.96
CA SER A 103 0.86 11.95 2.75
C SER A 103 1.07 11.03 1.56
N VAL A 104 1.74 9.89 1.74
CA VAL A 104 1.91 8.93 0.63
C VAL A 104 0.58 8.31 0.21
N ALA A 105 -0.34 8.06 1.14
CA ALA A 105 -1.67 7.54 0.83
C ALA A 105 -2.47 8.53 -0.03
N GLU A 106 -2.50 9.79 0.34
CA GLU A 106 -3.18 10.86 -0.39
C GLU A 106 -2.55 11.11 -1.76
N ALA A 107 -1.22 11.14 -1.85
CA ALA A 107 -0.50 11.26 -3.11
C ALA A 107 -0.81 10.09 -4.05
N LEU A 108 -0.86 8.85 -3.54
CA LEU A 108 -1.19 7.65 -4.31
C LEU A 108 -2.61 7.74 -4.88
N VAL A 109 -3.60 8.10 -4.08
CA VAL A 109 -4.99 8.28 -4.55
C VAL A 109 -5.05 9.35 -5.63
N GLN A 110 -4.45 10.52 -5.39
CA GLN A 110 -4.43 11.63 -6.36
C GLN A 110 -3.83 11.20 -7.70
N VAL A 111 -2.65 10.59 -7.68
CA VAL A 111 -1.93 10.17 -8.89
C VAL A 111 -2.72 9.10 -9.65
N CYS A 112 -3.24 8.10 -8.95
CA CYS A 112 -4.05 7.04 -9.55
C CYS A 112 -5.28 7.62 -10.24
N HIS A 113 -6.12 8.38 -9.54
CA HIS A 113 -7.38 8.89 -10.09
C HIS A 113 -7.16 9.90 -11.21
N LYS A 114 -6.14 10.76 -11.09
CA LYS A 114 -5.74 11.68 -12.17
C LYS A 114 -5.38 10.93 -13.47
N ARG A 115 -4.89 9.70 -13.37
CA ARG A 115 -4.49 8.86 -14.51
C ARG A 115 -5.48 7.75 -14.85
N GLY A 116 -6.63 7.70 -14.18
CA GLY A 116 -7.68 6.70 -14.43
C GLY A 116 -7.31 5.29 -13.96
N ALA A 117 -6.39 5.18 -13.00
CA ALA A 117 -5.99 3.94 -12.36
C ALA A 117 -6.61 3.83 -10.96
N HIS A 118 -6.81 2.60 -10.47
CA HIS A 118 -7.36 2.37 -9.14
C HIS A 118 -6.33 2.57 -8.04
N ALA A 119 -6.76 3.14 -6.91
CA ALA A 119 -6.00 3.24 -5.68
C ALA A 119 -6.43 2.13 -4.71
N LEU A 120 -5.48 1.30 -4.28
CA LEU A 120 -5.75 0.18 -3.38
C LEU A 120 -5.07 0.40 -2.03
N GLY A 121 -5.84 0.29 -0.97
CA GLY A 121 -5.37 0.43 0.40
C GLY A 121 -4.55 -0.76 0.89
N GLY A 122 -3.95 -0.62 2.06
CA GLY A 122 -3.10 -1.62 2.67
C GLY A 122 -3.82 -2.93 3.02
N MET A 123 -3.06 -4.00 3.16
CA MET A 123 -3.59 -5.30 3.55
C MET A 123 -4.00 -5.32 5.03
N SER A 124 -5.23 -5.76 5.30
CA SER A 124 -5.64 -6.14 6.65
C SER A 124 -5.09 -7.52 6.98
N THR A 125 -4.20 -7.59 7.98
CA THR A 125 -3.44 -8.80 8.31
C THR A 125 -4.09 -9.68 9.38
N TYR A 126 -5.24 -9.28 9.90
CA TYR A 126 -5.95 -10.05 10.91
C TYR A 126 -6.46 -11.40 10.33
N ILE A 127 -6.25 -12.47 11.08
CA ILE A 127 -6.77 -13.80 10.76
C ILE A 127 -7.80 -14.16 11.84
N PRO A 128 -9.08 -14.38 11.47
CA PRO A 128 -10.12 -14.77 12.43
C PRO A 128 -9.76 -16.04 13.19
N ARG A 129 -9.97 -16.04 14.51
CA ARG A 129 -9.71 -17.17 15.41
C ARG A 129 -11.04 -17.78 15.83
N ARG A 130 -11.14 -19.11 15.79
CA ARG A 130 -12.38 -19.83 16.18
C ARG A 130 -12.56 -19.93 17.68
N ASP A 131 -11.47 -19.84 18.42
CA ASP A 131 -11.36 -20.06 19.87
C ASP A 131 -11.48 -18.78 20.72
N ASP A 132 -11.58 -17.60 20.09
CA ASP A 132 -11.60 -16.32 20.78
C ASP A 132 -12.54 -15.31 20.09
N PRO A 133 -13.87 -15.37 20.39
CA PRO A 133 -14.86 -14.48 19.79
C PRO A 133 -14.65 -13.00 20.16
N ASP A 134 -14.24 -12.71 21.40
CA ASP A 134 -14.06 -11.33 21.88
C ASP A 134 -12.86 -10.66 21.18
N ALA A 135 -11.74 -11.37 21.04
CA ALA A 135 -10.60 -10.89 20.26
C ALA A 135 -10.96 -10.69 18.79
N ASN A 136 -11.82 -11.56 18.22
CA ASN A 136 -12.31 -11.41 16.85
C ASN A 136 -13.14 -10.12 16.70
N GLU A 137 -14.06 -9.84 17.60
CA GLU A 137 -14.88 -8.64 17.53
C GLU A 137 -14.03 -7.37 17.57
N GLN A 138 -13.06 -7.30 18.50
CA GLN A 138 -12.13 -6.18 18.62
C GLN A 138 -11.30 -6.00 17.34
N ALA A 139 -10.76 -7.07 16.79
CA ALA A 139 -9.95 -7.04 15.59
C ALA A 139 -10.77 -6.68 14.34
N LEU A 140 -11.98 -7.21 14.19
CA LEU A 140 -12.90 -6.81 13.12
C LEU A 140 -13.28 -5.33 13.22
N GLY A 141 -13.50 -4.82 14.44
CA GLY A 141 -13.69 -3.39 14.69
C GLY A 141 -12.49 -2.54 14.25
N GLN A 142 -11.26 -3.03 14.45
CA GLN A 142 -10.05 -2.34 13.96
C GLN A 142 -9.96 -2.38 12.42
N VAL A 143 -10.23 -3.53 11.81
CA VAL A 143 -10.27 -3.66 10.34
C VAL A 143 -11.29 -2.68 9.75
N ARG A 144 -12.50 -2.60 10.31
CA ARG A 144 -13.55 -1.67 9.88
C ARG A 144 -13.05 -0.22 9.92
N ARG A 145 -12.53 0.25 11.05
CA ARG A 145 -12.00 1.61 11.20
C ARG A 145 -10.90 1.94 10.20
N ASP A 146 -9.99 1.00 9.98
CA ASP A 146 -8.90 1.19 9.00
C ASP A 146 -9.45 1.34 7.58
N LYS A 147 -10.45 0.54 7.20
CA LYS A 147 -11.05 0.59 5.86
C LYS A 147 -11.99 1.79 5.68
N GLU A 148 -12.70 2.21 6.72
CA GLU A 148 -13.49 3.45 6.72
C GLU A 148 -12.58 4.67 6.46
N ARG A 149 -11.40 4.71 7.07
CA ARG A 149 -10.40 5.75 6.80
C ARG A 149 -9.96 5.69 5.33
N GLU A 150 -9.54 4.52 4.81
CA GLU A 150 -9.12 4.35 3.42
C GLU A 150 -10.25 4.76 2.45
N GLY A 151 -11.48 4.29 2.66
CA GLY A 151 -12.64 4.69 1.88
C GLY A 151 -12.88 6.20 1.89
N SER A 152 -12.72 6.84 3.07
CA SER A 152 -12.84 8.29 3.21
C SER A 152 -11.72 9.07 2.51
N GLN A 153 -10.52 8.51 2.40
CA GLN A 153 -9.40 9.07 1.65
C GLN A 153 -9.56 8.94 0.13
N GLY A 154 -10.45 8.07 -0.35
CA GLY A 154 -10.73 7.88 -1.77
C GLY A 154 -10.19 6.58 -2.38
N PHE A 155 -9.71 5.64 -1.58
CA PHE A 155 -9.30 4.35 -2.11
C PHE A 155 -10.47 3.57 -2.71
N ASP A 156 -10.21 2.81 -3.79
CA ASP A 156 -11.20 2.00 -4.51
C ASP A 156 -11.36 0.58 -3.97
N GLY A 157 -10.52 0.19 -3.04
CA GLY A 157 -10.53 -1.14 -2.44
C GLY A 157 -9.28 -1.38 -1.61
N ALA A 158 -9.11 -2.61 -1.14
CA ALA A 158 -7.98 -2.99 -0.31
C ALA A 158 -7.68 -4.49 -0.40
N TRP A 159 -6.57 -4.89 0.20
CA TRP A 159 -6.19 -6.29 0.36
C TRP A 159 -6.57 -6.81 1.75
N VAL A 160 -6.83 -8.12 1.83
CA VAL A 160 -7.07 -8.85 3.08
C VAL A 160 -6.24 -10.12 3.11
N ALA A 161 -5.69 -10.46 4.28
CA ALA A 161 -4.88 -11.66 4.45
C ALA A 161 -5.73 -12.95 4.57
N HIS A 162 -7.03 -12.82 4.83
CA HIS A 162 -7.92 -13.97 5.03
C HIS A 162 -9.28 -13.72 4.37
N PRO A 163 -9.86 -14.73 3.65
CA PRO A 163 -11.14 -14.55 2.96
C PRO A 163 -12.31 -14.21 3.89
N GLY A 164 -12.23 -14.58 5.16
CA GLY A 164 -13.22 -14.19 6.17
C GLY A 164 -13.34 -12.69 6.43
N LEU A 165 -12.36 -11.88 5.97
CA LEU A 165 -12.41 -10.42 6.07
C LEU A 165 -13.06 -9.74 4.86
N VAL A 166 -13.25 -10.49 3.76
CA VAL A 166 -13.83 -9.92 2.52
C VAL A 166 -15.18 -9.27 2.77
N PRO A 167 -16.15 -9.91 3.46
CA PRO A 167 -17.48 -9.32 3.64
C PRO A 167 -17.46 -7.97 4.34
N ILE A 168 -16.71 -7.84 5.44
CA ILE A 168 -16.63 -6.58 6.20
C ILE A 168 -15.93 -5.48 5.42
N VAL A 169 -14.87 -5.81 4.69
CA VAL A 169 -14.13 -4.84 3.87
C VAL A 169 -14.99 -4.39 2.68
N GLN A 170 -15.68 -5.31 2.03
CA GLN A 170 -16.58 -5.01 0.94
C GLN A 170 -17.73 -4.08 1.38
N GLU A 171 -18.40 -4.40 2.49
CA GLU A 171 -19.44 -3.55 3.08
C GLU A 171 -18.98 -2.10 3.31
N VAL A 172 -17.76 -1.94 3.86
CA VAL A 172 -17.21 -0.60 4.14
C VAL A 172 -16.96 0.17 2.83
N PHE A 173 -16.35 -0.45 1.83
CA PHE A 173 -16.08 0.23 0.56
C PHE A 173 -17.35 0.51 -0.24
N GLU A 174 -18.30 -0.42 -0.27
CA GLU A 174 -19.64 -0.18 -0.88
C GLU A 174 -20.35 1.00 -0.23
N GLY A 175 -20.23 1.15 1.09
CA GLY A 175 -20.78 2.30 1.84
C GLY A 175 -20.07 3.62 1.54
N ALA A 176 -18.80 3.59 1.15
CA ALA A 176 -18.01 4.77 0.81
C ALA A 176 -18.21 5.24 -0.64
N PHE A 177 -18.63 4.35 -1.54
CA PHE A 177 -18.78 4.65 -2.96
C PHE A 177 -20.05 5.43 -3.26
N GLN A 178 -19.95 6.45 -4.11
CA GLN A 178 -21.11 7.10 -4.75
C GLN A 178 -21.48 6.47 -6.10
N GLY A 179 -20.82 5.38 -6.48
CA GLY A 179 -21.00 4.64 -7.72
C GLY A 179 -20.28 3.30 -7.64
N ILE A 180 -19.69 2.85 -8.72
CA ILE A 180 -18.96 1.56 -8.78
C ILE A 180 -17.53 1.63 -8.26
N ASN A 181 -16.97 2.83 -8.12
CA ASN A 181 -15.62 3.12 -7.62
C ASN A 181 -15.50 4.59 -7.23
N GLN A 182 -14.31 5.06 -6.89
CA GLN A 182 -14.01 6.45 -6.53
C GLN A 182 -13.11 7.18 -7.55
N LEU A 183 -12.90 6.66 -8.75
CA LEU A 183 -12.01 7.25 -9.77
C LEU A 183 -12.30 8.72 -10.10
N SER A 184 -13.55 9.15 -9.98
CA SER A 184 -13.95 10.55 -10.22
C SER A 184 -13.56 11.49 -9.06
N ARG A 185 -13.21 10.95 -7.91
CA ARG A 185 -12.80 11.69 -6.72
C ARG A 185 -11.30 11.91 -6.73
N ILE A 186 -10.84 13.01 -7.32
CA ILE A 186 -9.42 13.39 -7.33
C ILE A 186 -9.16 14.31 -6.14
N PRO A 187 -8.40 13.88 -5.11
CA PRO A 187 -8.06 14.75 -3.99
C PRO A 187 -7.25 15.98 -4.44
N GLU A 188 -7.62 17.15 -3.95
CA GLU A 188 -6.84 18.38 -4.14
C GLU A 188 -5.79 18.52 -3.04
N VAL A 189 -4.75 17.71 -3.10
CA VAL A 189 -3.64 17.72 -2.14
C VAL A 189 -2.36 18.21 -2.80
N ASN A 190 -1.54 18.92 -2.02
CA ASN A 190 -0.21 19.37 -2.45
C ASN A 190 0.84 18.72 -1.54
N ILE A 191 1.29 17.55 -1.90
CA ILE A 191 2.26 16.76 -1.14
C ILE A 191 3.66 17.08 -1.65
N ALA A 192 4.49 17.63 -0.78
CA ALA A 192 5.90 17.92 -1.07
C ALA A 192 6.79 16.73 -0.65
N ALA A 193 8.04 16.73 -1.12
CA ALA A 193 9.02 15.72 -0.71
C ALA A 193 9.24 15.70 0.81
N SER A 194 9.16 16.87 1.47
CA SER A 194 9.26 16.98 2.92
C SER A 194 8.16 16.21 3.67
N ASP A 195 6.96 16.15 3.10
CA ASP A 195 5.84 15.43 3.72
C ASP A 195 6.04 13.91 3.66
N LEU A 196 6.61 13.42 2.55
CA LEU A 196 6.95 12.00 2.37
C LEU A 196 8.16 11.56 3.22
N LEU A 197 9.01 12.52 3.63
CA LEU A 197 10.22 12.29 4.41
C LEU A 197 10.08 12.75 5.88
N ASP A 198 8.88 13.09 6.32
CA ASP A 198 8.63 13.51 7.70
C ASP A 198 8.77 12.32 8.66
N VAL A 199 9.80 12.37 9.52
CA VAL A 199 10.07 11.31 10.50
C VAL A 199 9.10 11.43 11.67
N PRO A 200 8.28 10.40 11.95
CA PRO A 200 7.31 10.47 13.03
C PRO A 200 8.02 10.66 14.38
N GLN A 201 7.48 11.57 15.19
CA GLN A 201 7.95 11.79 16.55
C GLN A 201 7.34 10.78 17.51
N GLY A 202 8.12 10.34 18.51
CA GLY A 202 7.67 9.39 19.51
C GLY A 202 8.82 8.89 20.38
N GLU A 203 8.54 7.87 21.17
CA GLU A 203 9.49 7.31 22.13
C GLU A 203 10.13 6.03 21.60
N ILE A 204 11.38 5.82 21.98
CA ILE A 204 12.09 4.54 21.80
C ILE A 204 12.20 3.90 23.18
N THR A 205 11.48 2.80 23.40
CA THR A 205 11.40 2.15 24.70
C THR A 205 12.15 0.81 24.71
N GLU A 206 12.54 0.36 25.91
CA GLU A 206 13.10 -0.98 26.08
C GLU A 206 12.12 -2.07 25.60
N ALA A 207 10.81 -1.88 25.85
CA ALA A 207 9.78 -2.81 25.40
C ALA A 207 9.70 -2.90 23.86
N GLY A 208 9.82 -1.76 23.16
CA GLY A 208 9.86 -1.71 21.70
C GLY A 208 11.09 -2.43 21.13
N VAL A 209 12.27 -2.20 21.71
CA VAL A 209 13.51 -2.89 21.30
C VAL A 209 13.42 -4.40 21.55
N ARG A 210 12.97 -4.82 22.74
CA ARG A 210 12.76 -6.25 23.05
C ARG A 210 11.76 -6.91 22.11
N GLY A 211 10.65 -6.23 21.79
CA GLY A 211 9.66 -6.73 20.83
C GLY A 211 10.25 -6.96 19.45
N ASN A 212 11.09 -6.03 18.95
CA ASN A 212 11.76 -6.19 17.67
C ASN A 212 12.75 -7.37 17.67
N ILE A 213 13.51 -7.56 18.76
CA ILE A 213 14.43 -8.70 18.91
C ILE A 213 13.64 -10.02 18.94
N SER A 214 12.54 -10.10 19.72
CA SER A 214 11.72 -11.30 19.82
C SER A 214 11.17 -11.73 18.46
N VAL A 215 10.54 -10.80 17.74
CA VAL A 215 10.01 -11.07 16.40
C VAL A 215 11.10 -11.50 15.41
N THR A 216 12.29 -10.92 15.52
CA THR A 216 13.42 -11.31 14.66
C THR A 216 13.88 -12.74 14.95
N LEU A 217 13.98 -13.12 16.23
CA LEU A 217 14.35 -14.47 16.62
C LEU A 217 13.29 -15.48 16.20
N GLU A 218 12.00 -15.20 16.43
CA GLU A 218 10.89 -16.07 16.02
C GLU A 218 10.83 -16.26 14.49
N TYR A 219 11.29 -15.27 13.72
CA TYR A 219 11.32 -15.38 12.25
C TYR A 219 12.49 -16.22 11.74
N LEU A 220 13.60 -16.30 12.51
CA LEU A 220 14.81 -17.04 12.13
C LEU A 220 14.79 -18.49 12.59
N ASP A 221 13.91 -18.89 13.51
CA ASP A 221 13.74 -20.25 14.05
C ASP A 221 12.84 -21.09 13.13
#